data_8b6c3f7c4edcf5d533929b0cb3042fbe
#
_entry.id   8b6c3f7c4edcf5d533929b0cb3042fbe
#
_cell.length_a   1.000
_cell.length_b   1.000
_cell.length_c   1.000
_cell.angle_alpha   90.00
_cell.angle_beta   90.00
_cell.angle_gamma   90.00
#
_symmetry.space_group_name_H-M   'P 1'
#
loop_
_entity.id
_entity.type
_entity.pdbx_description
1 polymer ?
#
loop_
_entity_poly.entity_id
_entity_poly.type
_entity_poly.pdbx_seq_one_letter_code
_entity_poly.pdbx_strand_id
1 'polypeptide(L)'
;MAGRIHVVDDDESFRSAIARRLKHAGYEVATYPSAQQLLDGPLDENEPGCILLDVQIPGLSGPELQARLNERGSTLPVVFLTGHADTPTTVRTMKAGAEDFLTKPVESEQLLDAIERALARHSIARTERNKLDEMRSLMATLTPREKQVFGLIVRGRLNKQIAHELGTTERTIKAHRQQVMEKMKVQSLAELVTMAERLSLLS
;
A
#
# COMPACT_ATOMS: atom_id res chain seq x y z
N MET A 1 0.45 8.79 -16.18
CA MET A 1 -0.60 9.67 -15.57
C MET A 1 0.08 10.41 -14.43
N ALA A 2 -0.10 11.74 -14.38
CA ALA A 2 0.45 12.54 -13.30
C ALA A 2 -0.21 12.11 -11.98
N GLY A 3 0.61 11.79 -10.95
CA GLY A 3 0.10 11.40 -9.65
C GLY A 3 -0.42 12.59 -8.84
N ARG A 4 -1.10 12.32 -7.73
CA ARG A 4 -1.56 13.34 -6.78
C ARG A 4 -0.52 13.60 -5.69
N ILE A 5 -0.13 14.85 -5.55
CA ILE A 5 0.87 15.28 -4.56
C ILE A 5 0.16 16.05 -3.43
N HIS A 6 0.30 15.55 -2.21
CA HIS A 6 -0.22 16.19 -1.01
C HIS A 6 0.89 17.04 -0.38
N VAL A 7 0.77 18.35 -0.38
CA VAL A 7 1.78 19.27 0.20
C VAL A 7 1.29 19.72 1.57
N VAL A 8 2.03 19.36 2.61
CA VAL A 8 1.73 19.68 4.01
C VAL A 8 2.81 20.58 4.57
N ASP A 9 2.50 21.82 4.83
CA ASP A 9 3.44 22.88 5.26
C ASP A 9 2.65 24.02 5.86
N ASP A 10 3.06 24.62 6.96
CA ASP A 10 2.36 25.73 7.60
C ASP A 10 2.67 27.08 6.93
N ASP A 11 3.83 27.22 6.24
CA ASP A 11 4.17 28.41 5.46
C ASP A 11 3.34 28.47 4.17
N GLU A 12 2.37 29.37 4.13
CA GLU A 12 1.48 29.57 2.98
C GLU A 12 2.24 29.96 1.71
N SER A 13 3.29 30.79 1.84
CA SER A 13 4.07 31.26 0.71
C SER A 13 4.85 30.12 0.06
N PHE A 14 5.52 29.33 0.88
CA PHE A 14 6.25 28.13 0.43
C PHE A 14 5.28 27.10 -0.17
N ARG A 15 4.19 26.78 0.54
CA ARG A 15 3.17 25.84 0.10
C ARG A 15 2.59 26.21 -1.27
N SER A 16 2.24 27.49 -1.45
CA SER A 16 1.69 28.02 -2.71
C SER A 16 2.72 27.98 -3.85
N ALA A 17 3.98 28.31 -3.58
CA ALA A 17 5.05 28.26 -4.56
C ALA A 17 5.32 26.83 -5.06
N ILE A 18 5.41 25.88 -4.13
CA ILE A 18 5.59 24.45 -4.46
C ILE A 18 4.39 23.94 -5.24
N ALA A 19 3.16 24.21 -4.80
CA ALA A 19 1.95 23.78 -5.49
C ALA A 19 1.89 24.28 -6.94
N ARG A 20 2.23 25.56 -7.17
CA ARG A 20 2.29 26.12 -8.52
C ARG A 20 3.34 25.44 -9.39
N ARG A 21 4.53 25.18 -8.84
CA ARG A 21 5.64 24.48 -9.54
C ARG A 21 5.21 23.07 -9.97
N LEU A 22 4.60 22.30 -9.06
CA LEU A 22 4.16 20.94 -9.33
C LEU A 22 3.00 20.88 -10.32
N LYS A 23 2.04 21.81 -10.23
CA LYS A 23 0.97 21.92 -11.23
C LYS A 23 1.52 22.23 -12.62
N HIS A 24 2.53 23.09 -12.70
CA HIS A 24 3.21 23.39 -13.98
C HIS A 24 3.92 22.17 -14.55
N ALA A 25 4.45 21.29 -13.69
CA ALA A 25 5.05 20.01 -14.08
C ALA A 25 4.01 18.92 -14.40
N GLY A 26 2.71 19.24 -14.33
CA GLY A 26 1.62 18.35 -14.73
C GLY A 26 1.06 17.45 -13.61
N TYR A 27 1.41 17.67 -12.34
CA TYR A 27 0.87 16.93 -11.21
C TYR A 27 -0.45 17.52 -10.71
N GLU A 28 -1.33 16.65 -10.18
CA GLU A 28 -2.44 17.09 -9.34
C GLU A 28 -1.91 17.42 -7.93
N VAL A 29 -2.31 18.57 -7.37
CA VAL A 29 -1.78 19.02 -6.09
C VAL A 29 -2.91 19.40 -5.14
N ALA A 30 -2.91 18.77 -3.97
CA ALA A 30 -3.70 19.16 -2.81
C ALA A 30 -2.77 19.75 -1.74
N THR A 31 -3.20 20.83 -1.07
CA THR A 31 -2.39 21.56 -0.10
C THR A 31 -3.07 21.59 1.27
N TYR A 32 -2.27 21.44 2.33
CA TYR A 32 -2.74 21.37 3.71
C TYR A 32 -1.86 22.25 4.60
N PRO A 33 -2.43 23.23 5.34
CA PRO A 33 -1.67 24.08 6.26
C PRO A 33 -1.30 23.39 7.58
N SER A 34 -1.79 22.16 7.81
CA SER A 34 -1.49 21.38 9.01
C SER A 34 -1.59 19.88 8.76
N ALA A 35 -0.88 19.12 9.58
CA ALA A 35 -0.96 17.66 9.59
C ALA A 35 -2.38 17.14 9.90
N GLN A 36 -3.10 17.85 10.79
CA GLN A 36 -4.46 17.47 11.16
C GLN A 36 -5.42 17.56 9.98
N GLN A 37 -5.31 18.60 9.15
CA GLN A 37 -6.18 18.74 7.97
C GLN A 37 -5.93 17.63 6.93
N LEU A 38 -4.69 17.16 6.79
CA LEU A 38 -4.41 15.99 5.95
C LEU A 38 -5.10 14.74 6.50
N LEU A 39 -5.00 14.51 7.83
CA LEU A 39 -5.57 13.31 8.49
C LEU A 39 -7.10 13.27 8.49
N ASP A 40 -7.74 14.44 8.48
CA ASP A 40 -9.20 14.60 8.46
C ASP A 40 -9.77 14.53 7.03
N GLY A 41 -8.90 14.71 6.02
CA GLY A 41 -9.28 14.63 4.62
C GLY A 41 -9.31 13.19 4.08
N PRO A 42 -10.04 12.95 2.99
CA PRO A 42 -9.95 11.67 2.30
C PRO A 42 -8.60 11.54 1.60
N LEU A 43 -7.83 10.53 1.94
CA LEU A 43 -6.62 10.14 1.21
C LEU A 43 -7.00 9.02 0.24
N ASP A 44 -7.10 9.35 -1.04
CA ASP A 44 -7.34 8.33 -2.08
C ASP A 44 -6.01 7.67 -2.45
N GLU A 45 -5.81 6.46 -1.95
CA GLU A 45 -4.64 5.64 -2.23
C GLU A 45 -4.80 4.74 -3.46
N ASN A 46 -5.94 4.83 -4.16
CA ASN A 46 -6.19 4.09 -5.40
C ASN A 46 -5.54 4.75 -6.64
N GLU A 47 -5.10 5.99 -6.52
CA GLU A 47 -4.31 6.68 -7.53
C GLU A 47 -2.86 6.84 -7.10
N PRO A 48 -1.88 6.91 -8.03
CA PRO A 48 -0.50 7.19 -7.69
C PRO A 48 -0.40 8.51 -6.92
N GLY A 49 0.27 8.50 -5.77
CA GLY A 49 0.37 9.71 -4.94
C GLY A 49 1.58 9.68 -4.02
N CYS A 50 1.94 10.84 -3.48
CA CYS A 50 2.91 10.98 -2.40
C CYS A 50 2.60 12.21 -1.54
N ILE A 51 3.23 12.27 -0.37
CA ILE A 51 3.10 13.37 0.57
C ILE A 51 4.44 14.11 0.64
N LEU A 52 4.43 15.40 0.33
CA LEU A 52 5.51 16.32 0.65
C LEU A 52 5.21 16.94 2.00
N LEU A 53 6.05 16.72 2.99
CA LEU A 53 5.76 17.01 4.38
C LEU A 53 6.86 17.85 5.03
N ASP A 54 6.51 19.00 5.55
CA ASP A 54 7.44 19.71 6.41
C ASP A 54 7.67 18.94 7.72
N VAL A 55 8.91 18.93 8.16
CA VAL A 55 9.32 18.34 9.44
C VAL A 55 8.73 19.13 10.61
N GLN A 56 8.76 20.46 10.51
CA GLN A 56 8.35 21.37 11.58
C GLN A 56 7.00 22.03 11.29
N ILE A 57 5.93 21.35 11.70
CA ILE A 57 4.57 21.87 11.58
C ILE A 57 4.00 22.07 13.00
N PRO A 58 3.33 23.18 13.29
CA PRO A 58 2.68 23.43 14.59
C PRO A 58 1.65 22.35 14.94
N GLY A 59 1.64 21.93 16.20
CA GLY A 59 0.70 20.96 16.73
C GLY A 59 1.17 19.52 16.56
N LEU A 60 1.01 18.94 15.39
CA LEU A 60 1.47 17.59 15.05
C LEU A 60 2.65 17.67 14.09
N SER A 61 3.85 17.33 14.56
CA SER A 61 5.07 17.37 13.74
C SER A 61 5.02 16.41 12.55
N GLY A 62 5.85 16.65 11.53
CA GLY A 62 5.94 15.77 10.36
C GLY A 62 6.26 14.31 10.72
N PRO A 63 7.24 14.01 11.58
CA PRO A 63 7.51 12.63 12.01
C PRO A 63 6.34 11.97 12.76
N GLU A 64 5.58 12.72 13.55
CA GLU A 64 4.38 12.20 14.23
C GLU A 64 3.25 11.93 13.23
N LEU A 65 3.09 12.79 12.22
CA LEU A 65 2.16 12.55 11.12
C LEU A 65 2.52 11.26 10.37
N GLN A 66 3.80 11.07 10.02
CA GLN A 66 4.27 9.84 9.37
C GLN A 66 3.93 8.60 10.21
N ALA A 67 4.16 8.64 11.52
CA ALA A 67 3.82 7.54 12.42
C ALA A 67 2.31 7.23 12.38
N ARG A 68 1.45 8.24 12.45
CA ARG A 68 -0.02 8.05 12.36
C ARG A 68 -0.49 7.53 11.01
N LEU A 69 0.13 7.94 9.92
CA LEU A 69 -0.16 7.39 8.58
C LEU A 69 0.20 5.90 8.52
N ASN A 70 1.36 5.52 9.06
CA ASN A 70 1.79 4.12 9.15
C ASN A 70 0.83 3.29 10.02
N GLU A 71 0.39 3.81 11.17
CA GLU A 71 -0.60 3.15 12.05
C GLU A 71 -1.96 2.94 11.35
N ARG A 72 -2.36 3.87 10.47
CA ARG A 72 -3.57 3.74 9.65
C ARG A 72 -3.39 2.81 8.44
N GLY A 73 -2.20 2.29 8.22
CA GLY A 73 -1.87 1.41 7.09
C GLY A 73 -1.80 2.16 5.75
N SER A 74 -1.53 3.46 5.78
CA SER A 74 -1.32 4.24 4.55
C SER A 74 -0.10 3.74 3.81
N THR A 75 -0.23 3.63 2.49
CA THR A 75 0.86 3.24 1.57
C THR A 75 1.48 4.43 0.85
N LEU A 76 0.97 5.65 1.09
CA LEU A 76 1.50 6.88 0.47
C LEU A 76 2.93 7.14 0.98
N PRO A 77 3.92 7.21 0.08
CA PRO A 77 5.28 7.56 0.45
C PRO A 77 5.36 9.01 0.95
N VAL A 78 6.20 9.24 1.95
CA VAL A 78 6.45 10.56 2.52
C VAL A 78 7.83 11.03 2.12
N VAL A 79 7.91 12.20 1.50
CA VAL A 79 9.14 12.96 1.23
C VAL A 79 9.14 14.16 2.17
N PHE A 80 10.14 14.20 3.04
CA PHE A 80 10.28 15.33 3.97
C PHE A 80 10.93 16.54 3.34
N LEU A 81 10.41 17.71 3.69
CA LEU A 81 11.01 19.01 3.40
C LEU A 81 11.35 19.70 4.72
N THR A 82 12.54 20.30 4.85
CA THR A 82 12.93 20.98 6.09
C THR A 82 13.81 22.18 5.84
N GLY A 83 13.59 23.24 6.59
CA GLY A 83 14.51 24.41 6.63
C GLY A 83 15.77 24.15 7.45
N HIS A 84 15.75 23.18 8.36
CA HIS A 84 16.88 22.80 9.21
C HIS A 84 16.99 21.29 9.29
N ALA A 85 17.97 20.75 8.57
CA ALA A 85 18.26 19.32 8.63
C ALA A 85 19.12 19.01 9.86
N ASP A 86 18.55 18.37 10.88
CA ASP A 86 19.34 17.73 11.92
C ASP A 86 19.48 16.22 11.63
N THR A 87 20.67 15.69 11.85
CA THR A 87 20.99 14.29 11.58
C THR A 87 20.11 13.31 12.35
N PRO A 88 19.81 13.51 13.66
CA PRO A 88 18.93 12.62 14.42
C PRO A 88 17.52 12.50 13.82
N THR A 89 16.89 13.62 13.44
CA THR A 89 15.55 13.62 12.84
C THR A 89 15.56 12.97 11.47
N THR A 90 16.54 13.28 10.63
CA THR A 90 16.69 12.64 9.31
C THR A 90 16.81 11.13 9.42
N VAL A 91 17.69 10.62 10.30
CA VAL A 91 17.87 9.18 10.51
C VAL A 91 16.60 8.53 11.04
N ARG A 92 15.89 9.17 11.96
CA ARG A 92 14.65 8.64 12.53
C ARG A 92 13.54 8.53 11.50
N THR A 93 13.31 9.56 10.69
CA THR A 93 12.27 9.56 9.65
C THR A 93 12.57 8.56 8.53
N MET A 94 13.83 8.45 8.11
CA MET A 94 14.24 7.46 7.12
C MET A 94 14.06 6.03 7.64
N LYS A 95 14.43 5.75 8.91
CA LYS A 95 14.17 4.45 9.54
C LYS A 95 12.67 4.15 9.70
N ALA A 96 11.85 5.18 9.84
CA ALA A 96 10.39 5.04 9.90
C ALA A 96 9.74 4.85 8.51
N GLY A 97 10.53 4.76 7.44
CA GLY A 97 10.09 4.45 6.08
C GLY A 97 9.80 5.67 5.22
N ALA A 98 10.36 6.84 5.54
CA ALA A 98 10.35 7.98 4.61
C ALA A 98 11.01 7.60 3.28
N GLU A 99 10.48 8.12 2.18
CA GLU A 99 11.05 7.91 0.85
C GLU A 99 12.31 8.74 0.65
N ASP A 100 12.25 10.00 1.07
CA ASP A 100 13.37 10.91 0.93
C ASP A 100 13.30 12.07 1.95
N PHE A 101 14.40 12.82 2.04
CA PHE A 101 14.53 13.95 2.93
C PHE A 101 15.29 15.08 2.23
N LEU A 102 14.60 16.19 1.93
CA LEU A 102 15.13 17.33 1.17
C LEU A 102 15.21 18.58 2.03
N THR A 103 16.26 19.39 1.84
CA THR A 103 16.43 20.67 2.53
C THR A 103 15.85 21.82 1.74
N LYS A 104 15.18 22.75 2.44
CA LYS A 104 14.73 24.03 1.86
C LYS A 104 15.89 25.04 1.85
N PRO A 105 16.11 25.80 0.77
CA PRO A 105 15.35 25.81 -0.47
C PRO A 105 15.67 24.57 -1.32
N VAL A 106 14.62 23.94 -1.89
CA VAL A 106 14.75 22.72 -2.68
C VAL A 106 14.89 23.06 -4.18
N GLU A 107 15.90 22.49 -4.81
CA GLU A 107 16.09 22.58 -6.25
C GLU A 107 15.01 21.82 -7.00
N SER A 108 14.61 22.34 -8.19
CA SER A 108 13.49 21.76 -8.95
C SER A 108 13.76 20.32 -9.37
N GLU A 109 14.97 20.02 -9.82
CA GLU A 109 15.37 18.69 -10.26
C GLU A 109 15.32 17.69 -9.11
N GLN A 110 15.89 18.02 -7.96
CA GLN A 110 15.88 17.16 -6.77
C GLN A 110 14.45 16.87 -6.27
N LEU A 111 13.57 17.90 -6.28
CA LEU A 111 12.19 17.74 -5.89
C LEU A 111 11.43 16.79 -6.83
N LEU A 112 11.57 16.98 -8.13
CA LEU A 112 10.89 16.17 -9.14
C LEU A 112 11.39 14.72 -9.11
N ASP A 113 12.69 14.50 -9.00
CA ASP A 113 13.29 13.17 -8.87
C ASP A 113 12.79 12.42 -7.64
N ALA A 114 12.70 13.10 -6.48
CA ALA A 114 12.17 12.51 -5.26
C ALA A 114 10.68 12.13 -5.41
N ILE A 115 9.89 12.98 -6.05
CA ILE A 115 8.47 12.72 -6.33
C ILE A 115 8.33 11.53 -7.29
N GLU A 116 9.11 11.46 -8.35
CA GLU A 116 9.05 10.35 -9.32
C GLU A 116 9.38 9.02 -8.66
N ARG A 117 10.40 8.95 -7.80
CA ARG A 117 10.72 7.75 -7.01
C ARG A 117 9.57 7.38 -6.08
N ALA A 118 9.01 8.37 -5.37
CA ALA A 118 7.87 8.16 -4.48
C ALA A 118 6.66 7.60 -5.23
N LEU A 119 6.29 8.19 -6.36
CA LEU A 119 5.16 7.72 -7.18
C LEU A 119 5.38 6.30 -7.74
N ALA A 120 6.60 6.00 -8.19
CA ALA A 120 6.96 4.66 -8.66
C ALA A 120 6.82 3.61 -7.54
N ARG A 121 7.33 3.92 -6.34
CA ARG A 121 7.20 3.06 -5.15
C ARG A 121 5.73 2.85 -4.77
N HIS A 122 4.93 3.91 -4.73
CA HIS A 122 3.51 3.80 -4.42
C HIS A 122 2.76 2.97 -5.47
N SER A 123 3.07 3.12 -6.75
CA SER A 123 2.46 2.33 -7.81
C SER A 123 2.71 0.83 -7.65
N ILE A 124 3.93 0.44 -7.24
CA ILE A 124 4.29 -0.96 -6.95
C ILE A 124 3.50 -1.47 -5.74
N ALA A 125 3.52 -0.73 -4.62
CA ALA A 125 2.83 -1.11 -3.38
C ALA A 125 1.32 -1.28 -3.61
N ARG A 126 0.71 -0.36 -4.35
CA ARG A 126 -0.70 -0.41 -4.74
C ARG A 126 -1.02 -1.63 -5.60
N THR A 127 -0.16 -1.94 -6.58
CA THR A 127 -0.35 -3.12 -7.44
C THR A 127 -0.35 -4.41 -6.62
N GLU A 128 0.56 -4.54 -5.68
CA GLU A 128 0.61 -5.71 -4.79
C GLU A 128 -0.60 -5.77 -3.84
N ARG A 129 -1.03 -4.63 -3.29
CA ARG A 129 -2.25 -4.56 -2.47
C ARG A 129 -3.48 -5.00 -3.25
N ASN A 130 -3.68 -4.46 -4.46
CA ASN A 130 -4.81 -4.81 -5.32
C ASN A 130 -4.84 -6.31 -5.66
N LYS A 131 -3.68 -6.92 -5.94
CA LYS A 131 -3.57 -8.38 -6.15
C LYS A 131 -4.01 -9.17 -4.92
N LEU A 132 -3.58 -8.74 -3.72
CA LEU A 132 -3.98 -9.41 -2.47
C LEU A 132 -5.50 -9.26 -2.22
N ASP A 133 -6.06 -8.09 -2.47
CA ASP A 133 -7.49 -7.85 -2.28
C ASP A 133 -8.34 -8.61 -3.30
N GLU A 134 -7.87 -8.76 -4.54
CA GLU A 134 -8.49 -9.66 -5.52
C GLU A 134 -8.48 -11.11 -5.03
N MET A 135 -7.33 -11.60 -4.56
CA MET A 135 -7.23 -12.97 -4.02
C MET A 135 -8.17 -13.18 -2.81
N ARG A 136 -8.26 -12.20 -1.89
CA ARG A 136 -9.19 -12.23 -0.75
C ARG A 136 -10.64 -12.27 -1.23
N SER A 137 -10.98 -11.49 -2.24
CA SER A 137 -12.32 -11.45 -2.83
C SER A 137 -12.69 -12.80 -3.46
N LEU A 138 -11.76 -13.43 -4.18
CA LEU A 138 -11.97 -14.79 -4.71
C LEU A 138 -12.17 -15.81 -3.58
N MET A 139 -11.35 -15.76 -2.52
CA MET A 139 -11.50 -16.61 -1.34
C MET A 139 -12.87 -16.43 -0.66
N ALA A 140 -13.41 -15.22 -0.65
CA ALA A 140 -14.73 -14.94 -0.06
C ALA A 140 -15.87 -15.64 -0.82
N THR A 141 -15.71 -15.96 -2.11
CA THR A 141 -16.70 -16.68 -2.93
C THR A 141 -16.80 -18.18 -2.62
N LEU A 142 -15.80 -18.74 -1.92
CA LEU A 142 -15.80 -20.16 -1.56
C LEU A 142 -16.84 -20.44 -0.46
N THR A 143 -17.62 -21.48 -0.66
CA THR A 143 -18.51 -22.01 0.39
C THR A 143 -17.68 -22.55 1.57
N PRO A 144 -18.30 -22.75 2.76
CA PRO A 144 -17.59 -23.33 3.90
C PRO A 144 -16.93 -24.68 3.57
N ARG A 145 -17.59 -25.52 2.76
CA ARG A 145 -17.06 -26.81 2.34
C ARG A 145 -15.87 -26.68 1.38
N GLU A 146 -15.97 -25.78 0.43
CA GLU A 146 -14.86 -25.48 -0.51
C GLU A 146 -13.64 -24.88 0.22
N LYS A 147 -13.84 -24.05 1.26
CA LYS A 147 -12.75 -23.54 2.11
C LYS A 147 -12.03 -24.67 2.86
N GLN A 148 -12.78 -25.66 3.41
CA GLN A 148 -12.17 -26.84 4.03
C GLN A 148 -11.33 -27.63 3.01
N VAL A 149 -11.90 -27.89 1.83
CA VAL A 149 -11.21 -28.62 0.74
C VAL A 149 -9.98 -27.82 0.27
N PHE A 150 -10.08 -26.50 0.06
CA PHE A 150 -8.97 -25.62 -0.28
C PHE A 150 -7.81 -25.76 0.73
N GLY A 151 -8.10 -25.63 2.04
CA GLY A 151 -7.07 -25.73 3.08
C GLY A 151 -6.32 -27.08 3.11
N LEU A 152 -7.00 -28.16 2.76
CA LEU A 152 -6.38 -29.49 2.69
C LEU A 152 -5.59 -29.70 1.39
N ILE A 153 -6.09 -29.14 0.28
CA ILE A 153 -5.38 -29.19 -1.02
C ILE A 153 -4.03 -28.49 -0.93
N VAL A 154 -3.98 -27.27 -0.42
CA VAL A 154 -2.76 -26.46 -0.36
C VAL A 154 -1.71 -27.04 0.59
N ARG A 155 -2.14 -27.88 1.55
CA ARG A 155 -1.26 -28.70 2.41
C ARG A 155 -0.83 -30.01 1.77
N GLY A 156 -1.10 -30.22 0.48
CA GLY A 156 -0.66 -31.40 -0.28
C GLY A 156 -1.46 -32.69 -0.01
N ARG A 157 -2.64 -32.62 0.61
CA ARG A 157 -3.45 -33.83 0.85
C ARG A 157 -4.03 -34.40 -0.44
N LEU A 158 -3.96 -35.72 -0.57
CA LEU A 158 -4.55 -36.45 -1.69
C LEU A 158 -6.08 -36.54 -1.55
N ASN A 159 -6.79 -36.68 -2.66
CA ASN A 159 -8.26 -36.78 -2.65
C ASN A 159 -8.80 -37.84 -1.69
N LYS A 160 -8.15 -39.01 -1.62
CA LYS A 160 -8.53 -40.09 -0.70
C LYS A 160 -8.41 -39.68 0.77
N GLN A 161 -7.35 -38.94 1.11
CA GLN A 161 -7.13 -38.44 2.48
C GLN A 161 -8.17 -37.38 2.86
N ILE A 162 -8.44 -36.43 1.92
CA ILE A 162 -9.45 -35.40 2.11
C ILE A 162 -10.84 -36.01 2.26
N ALA A 163 -11.18 -37.01 1.42
CA ALA A 163 -12.44 -37.71 1.48
C ALA A 163 -12.67 -38.40 2.84
N HIS A 164 -11.64 -39.08 3.34
CA HIS A 164 -11.67 -39.71 4.65
C HIS A 164 -11.85 -38.68 5.78
N GLU A 165 -11.04 -37.62 5.78
CA GLU A 165 -11.05 -36.56 6.81
C GLU A 165 -12.38 -35.80 6.87
N LEU A 166 -12.97 -35.57 5.69
CA LEU A 166 -14.23 -34.81 5.57
C LEU A 166 -15.49 -35.68 5.51
N GLY A 167 -15.38 -37.00 5.71
CA GLY A 167 -16.50 -37.94 5.75
C GLY A 167 -17.29 -38.01 4.44
N THR A 168 -16.61 -38.01 3.29
CA THR A 168 -17.28 -38.02 1.96
C THR A 168 -16.55 -38.91 0.97
N THR A 169 -16.96 -38.92 -0.30
CA THR A 169 -16.34 -39.75 -1.34
C THR A 169 -15.25 -38.97 -2.10
N GLU A 170 -14.28 -39.70 -2.69
CA GLU A 170 -13.26 -39.09 -3.56
C GLU A 170 -13.87 -38.37 -4.77
N ARG A 171 -15.01 -38.89 -5.30
CA ARG A 171 -15.75 -38.26 -6.39
C ARG A 171 -16.28 -36.89 -5.97
N THR A 172 -16.80 -36.76 -4.77
CA THR A 172 -17.28 -35.48 -4.20
C THR A 172 -16.11 -34.51 -4.00
N ILE A 173 -14.96 -34.99 -3.49
CA ILE A 173 -13.76 -34.15 -3.34
C ILE A 173 -13.26 -33.68 -4.71
N LYS A 174 -13.25 -34.54 -5.74
CA LYS A 174 -12.85 -34.15 -7.08
C LYS A 174 -13.74 -33.02 -7.63
N ALA A 175 -15.05 -33.09 -7.40
CA ALA A 175 -15.97 -32.01 -7.79
C ALA A 175 -15.70 -30.71 -7.01
N HIS A 176 -15.50 -30.78 -5.68
CA HIS A 176 -15.14 -29.58 -4.90
C HIS A 176 -13.82 -28.98 -5.32
N ARG A 177 -12.79 -29.80 -5.63
CA ARG A 177 -11.50 -29.30 -6.15
C ARG A 177 -11.69 -28.52 -7.44
N GLN A 178 -12.50 -29.05 -8.35
CA GLN A 178 -12.81 -28.37 -9.62
C GLN A 178 -13.45 -26.99 -9.36
N GLN A 179 -14.47 -26.94 -8.46
CA GLN A 179 -15.11 -25.68 -8.09
C GLN A 179 -14.16 -24.69 -7.42
N VAL A 180 -13.28 -25.18 -6.54
CA VAL A 180 -12.23 -24.35 -5.92
C VAL A 180 -11.31 -23.76 -6.96
N MET A 181 -10.78 -24.57 -7.89
CA MET A 181 -9.89 -24.09 -8.96
C MET A 181 -10.58 -23.04 -9.84
N GLU A 182 -11.84 -23.28 -10.21
CA GLU A 182 -12.65 -22.38 -11.04
C GLU A 182 -12.90 -21.04 -10.32
N LYS A 183 -13.38 -21.07 -9.08
CA LYS A 183 -13.66 -19.87 -8.28
C LYS A 183 -12.41 -19.06 -7.94
N MET A 184 -11.29 -19.74 -7.69
CA MET A 184 -10.00 -19.11 -7.44
C MET A 184 -9.29 -18.66 -8.73
N LYS A 185 -9.89 -18.94 -9.91
CA LYS A 185 -9.35 -18.60 -11.24
C LYS A 185 -7.93 -19.08 -11.48
N VAL A 186 -7.60 -20.30 -11.01
CA VAL A 186 -6.28 -20.90 -11.16
C VAL A 186 -6.36 -22.17 -12.04
N GLN A 187 -5.28 -22.43 -12.77
CA GLN A 187 -5.20 -23.58 -13.69
C GLN A 187 -4.38 -24.74 -13.12
N SER A 188 -3.60 -24.48 -12.07
CA SER A 188 -2.72 -25.48 -11.47
C SER A 188 -2.74 -25.46 -9.96
N LEU A 189 -2.40 -26.61 -9.35
CA LEU A 189 -2.19 -26.69 -7.90
C LEU A 189 -1.09 -25.75 -7.42
N ALA A 190 -0.03 -25.58 -8.22
CA ALA A 190 1.07 -24.69 -7.88
C ALA A 190 0.60 -23.23 -7.73
N GLU A 191 -0.25 -22.74 -8.65
CA GLU A 191 -0.85 -21.40 -8.54
C GLU A 191 -1.70 -21.27 -7.28
N LEU A 192 -2.51 -22.31 -6.96
CA LEU A 192 -3.36 -22.31 -5.76
C LEU A 192 -2.51 -22.23 -4.48
N VAL A 193 -1.39 -22.98 -4.42
CA VAL A 193 -0.43 -22.95 -3.29
C VAL A 193 0.20 -21.56 -3.17
N THR A 194 0.68 -20.98 -4.29
CA THR A 194 1.26 -19.63 -4.29
C THR A 194 0.26 -18.57 -3.79
N MET A 195 -1.02 -18.68 -4.16
CA MET A 195 -2.06 -17.78 -3.64
C MET A 195 -2.25 -17.97 -2.13
N ALA A 196 -2.25 -19.20 -1.64
CA ALA A 196 -2.39 -19.50 -0.21
C ALA A 196 -1.19 -18.97 0.61
N GLU A 197 0.02 -19.05 0.09
CA GLU A 197 1.23 -18.48 0.70
C GLU A 197 1.13 -16.96 0.79
N ARG A 198 0.78 -16.29 -0.31
CA ARG A 198 0.59 -14.83 -0.34
C ARG A 198 -0.50 -14.34 0.63
N LEU A 199 -1.54 -15.14 0.85
CA LEU A 199 -2.60 -14.86 1.82
C LEU A 199 -2.23 -15.27 3.26
N SER A 200 -1.02 -15.78 3.49
CA SER A 200 -0.53 -16.28 4.79
C SER A 200 -1.41 -17.39 5.40
N LEU A 201 -1.97 -18.27 4.55
CA LEU A 201 -2.87 -19.35 4.95
C LEU A 201 -2.15 -20.69 5.18
N LEU A 202 -0.84 -20.75 4.95
CA LEU A 202 0.00 -21.96 5.07
C LEU A 202 0.87 -21.98 6.33
N SER A 203 0.68 -21.03 7.25
CA SER A 203 1.36 -21.01 8.56
C SER A 203 0.80 -22.07 9.52
#